data_b0a199fd04ec8727d4a1f5a8ed220e64
#
_entry.id   b0a199fd04ec8727d4a1f5a8ed220e64
#
_cell.length_a   1.000
_cell.length_b   1.000
_cell.length_c   1.000
_cell.angle_alpha   90.00
_cell.angle_beta   90.00
_cell.angle_gamma   90.00
#
_symmetry.space_group_name_H-M   'P 1'
#
loop_
_entity.id
_entity.type
_entity.pdbx_description
1 polymer ?
#
loop_
_entity_poly.entity_id
_entity_poly.type
_entity_poly.pdbx_seq_one_letter_code
_entity_poly.pdbx_strand_id
1 'polypeptide(L)'
;LASHQLDRFGPDDLAELHRQIRASRLATLVSQSAEGLQASHLPLLLEPEEGEFGTLYGHIARGNPHWRALAADGEALVIFNGPDAYITPAWYPAKAEHGKVVPTWNYIAVHAYGRAEIFEDAERLLQVVSRLSDRHEAGRPTPWSVADAPREYIDTMLRAIVGFALPIRHLEGKWKLGQNRSAADFQCVREGLAASPDARDRELAARMNDL
;
A
#
# COMPACT_ATOMS: atom_id res chain seq x y z
N LEU A 1 22.58 1.31 -17.24
CA LEU A 1 21.56 1.20 -16.16
C LEU A 1 20.21 1.28 -16.85
N ALA A 2 19.58 0.12 -17.13
CA ALA A 2 18.24 0.08 -17.68
C ALA A 2 17.30 0.74 -16.67
N SER A 3 16.61 1.79 -17.09
CA SER A 3 15.49 2.35 -16.34
C SER A 3 14.48 1.22 -16.14
N HIS A 4 14.30 0.78 -14.89
CA HIS A 4 13.19 -0.10 -14.56
C HIS A 4 11.93 0.77 -14.63
N GLN A 5 11.40 0.92 -15.85
CA GLN A 5 10.07 1.45 -16.04
C GLN A 5 9.12 0.55 -15.24
N LEU A 6 8.36 1.17 -14.32
CA LEU A 6 7.21 0.53 -13.75
C LEU A 6 6.30 0.19 -14.93
N ASP A 7 6.04 -1.10 -15.15
CA ASP A 7 5.20 -1.50 -16.28
C ASP A 7 3.81 -0.89 -16.05
N ARG A 8 3.26 -0.22 -17.08
CA ARG A 8 1.87 0.24 -17.05
C ARG A 8 0.98 -0.98 -17.19
N PHE A 9 0.06 -1.11 -16.26
CA PHE A 9 -0.95 -2.16 -16.30
C PHE A 9 -2.13 -1.72 -17.18
N GLY A 10 -2.75 -2.67 -17.86
CA GLY A 10 -3.98 -2.46 -18.65
C GLY A 10 -5.24 -2.36 -17.76
N PRO A 11 -6.45 -2.25 -18.33
CA PRO A 11 -7.69 -2.10 -17.57
C PRO A 11 -7.97 -3.21 -16.56
N ASP A 12 -7.60 -4.45 -16.87
CA ASP A 12 -7.76 -5.58 -15.95
C ASP A 12 -6.83 -5.47 -14.74
N ASP A 13 -5.77 -4.71 -14.84
CA ASP A 13 -4.77 -4.50 -13.82
C ASP A 13 -5.21 -3.47 -12.76
N LEU A 14 -6.18 -2.59 -13.04
CA LEU A 14 -6.72 -1.64 -12.06
C LEU A 14 -7.35 -2.37 -10.87
N ALA A 15 -8.07 -3.46 -11.11
CA ALA A 15 -8.64 -4.28 -10.05
C ALA A 15 -7.54 -4.91 -9.17
N GLU A 16 -6.43 -5.34 -9.77
CA GLU A 16 -5.26 -5.87 -9.06
C GLU A 16 -4.57 -4.80 -8.23
N LEU A 17 -4.35 -3.59 -8.79
CA LEU A 17 -3.81 -2.44 -8.06
C LEU A 17 -4.68 -2.11 -6.85
N HIS A 18 -5.99 -2.04 -7.02
CA HIS A 18 -6.96 -1.80 -5.96
C HIS A 18 -6.96 -2.94 -4.92
N ARG A 19 -6.81 -4.20 -5.35
CA ARG A 19 -6.68 -5.34 -4.43
C ARG A 19 -5.44 -5.20 -3.55
N GLN A 20 -4.29 -4.82 -4.14
CA GLN A 20 -3.05 -4.60 -3.41
C GLN A 20 -3.16 -3.41 -2.44
N ILE A 21 -3.78 -2.30 -2.86
CA ILE A 21 -4.05 -1.15 -1.97
C ILE A 21 -4.89 -1.59 -0.77
N ARG A 22 -5.95 -2.37 -1.00
CA ARG A 22 -6.81 -2.87 0.08
C ARG A 22 -6.12 -3.89 0.99
N ALA A 23 -5.19 -4.67 0.47
CA ALA A 23 -4.43 -5.64 1.26
C ALA A 23 -3.41 -4.95 2.18
N SER A 24 -2.93 -3.76 1.83
CA SER A 24 -1.96 -3.02 2.61
C SER A 24 -2.59 -2.47 3.90
N ARG A 25 -1.95 -2.73 5.05
CA ARG A 25 -2.45 -2.31 6.37
C ARG A 25 -2.11 -0.85 6.67
N LEU A 26 -0.88 -0.44 6.36
CA LEU A 26 -0.39 0.92 6.46
C LEU A 26 0.23 1.32 5.13
N ALA A 27 -0.05 2.54 4.71
CA ALA A 27 0.59 3.18 3.57
C ALA A 27 1.60 4.24 4.06
N THR A 28 2.58 4.53 3.22
CA THR A 28 3.49 5.66 3.43
C THR A 28 3.05 6.80 2.53
N LEU A 29 2.54 7.88 3.14
CA LEU A 29 2.21 9.13 2.47
C LEU A 29 3.44 10.02 2.46
N VAL A 30 3.86 10.48 1.29
CA VAL A 30 5.00 11.37 1.09
C VAL A 30 4.54 12.63 0.36
N SER A 31 4.96 13.79 0.82
CA SER A 31 4.79 15.05 0.11
C SER A 31 5.99 15.96 0.25
N GLN A 32 6.09 16.96 -0.64
CA GLN A 32 7.09 18.01 -0.57
C GLN A 32 6.53 19.22 0.16
N SER A 33 7.32 19.80 1.04
CA SER A 33 7.05 21.10 1.66
C SER A 33 8.23 22.06 1.46
N ALA A 34 8.07 23.30 1.92
CA ALA A 34 9.17 24.27 1.92
C ALA A 34 10.37 23.81 2.79
N GLU A 35 10.11 22.96 3.77
CA GLU A 35 11.11 22.39 4.69
C GLU A 35 11.74 21.09 4.19
N GLY A 36 11.29 20.59 3.02
CA GLY A 36 11.76 19.35 2.41
C GLY A 36 10.67 18.27 2.32
N LEU A 37 11.11 17.04 2.11
CA LEU A 37 10.21 15.88 2.06
C LEU A 37 9.69 15.53 3.46
N GLN A 38 8.39 15.28 3.54
CA GLN A 38 7.72 14.76 4.73
C GLN A 38 7.11 13.40 4.44
N ALA A 39 7.10 12.51 5.42
CA ALA A 39 6.48 11.21 5.34
C ALA A 39 5.63 10.90 6.58
N SER A 40 4.48 10.27 6.37
CA SER A 40 3.60 9.77 7.43
C SER A 40 3.11 8.37 7.09
N HIS A 41 2.95 7.52 8.11
CA HIS A 41 2.42 6.17 7.95
C HIS A 41 0.97 6.15 8.43
N LEU A 42 0.05 5.81 7.54
CA LEU A 42 -1.38 5.95 7.74
C LEU A 42 -2.15 4.76 7.21
N PRO A 43 -3.21 4.29 7.91
CA PRO A 43 -4.21 3.43 7.30
C PRO A 43 -5.08 4.28 6.36
N LEU A 44 -5.41 3.74 5.19
CA LEU A 44 -6.21 4.44 4.19
C LEU A 44 -7.38 3.59 3.70
N LEU A 45 -8.49 4.23 3.38
CA LEU A 45 -9.62 3.65 2.65
C LEU A 45 -9.47 3.98 1.18
N LEU A 46 -9.84 3.04 0.31
CA LEU A 46 -9.96 3.26 -1.12
C LEU A 46 -11.43 3.20 -1.52
N GLU A 47 -11.91 4.28 -2.14
CA GLU A 47 -13.18 4.37 -2.86
C GLU A 47 -12.91 4.19 -4.36
N PRO A 48 -13.09 2.99 -4.90
CA PRO A 48 -12.68 2.68 -6.27
C PRO A 48 -13.52 3.36 -7.35
N GLU A 49 -14.78 3.69 -7.01
CA GLU A 49 -15.74 4.31 -7.93
C GLU A 49 -15.67 5.85 -7.95
N GLU A 50 -14.81 6.44 -7.13
CA GLU A 50 -14.66 7.89 -7.05
C GLU A 50 -13.44 8.36 -7.86
N GLY A 51 -13.66 8.87 -9.06
CA GLY A 51 -12.61 9.31 -10.00
C GLY A 51 -12.07 8.16 -10.89
N GLU A 52 -11.11 8.48 -11.74
CA GLU A 52 -10.60 7.56 -12.76
C GLU A 52 -9.88 6.35 -12.17
N PHE A 53 -9.09 6.56 -11.11
CA PHE A 53 -8.31 5.51 -10.44
C PHE A 53 -8.73 5.28 -8.98
N GLY A 54 -9.88 5.84 -8.57
CA GLY A 54 -10.32 5.81 -7.19
C GLY A 54 -9.84 7.00 -6.37
N THR A 55 -10.37 7.12 -5.15
CA THR A 55 -10.01 8.15 -4.17
C THR A 55 -9.58 7.50 -2.86
N LEU A 56 -8.46 7.96 -2.31
CA LEU A 56 -7.98 7.53 -0.99
C LEU A 56 -8.48 8.47 0.09
N TYR A 57 -8.97 7.92 1.19
CA TYR A 57 -9.42 8.65 2.37
C TYR A 57 -8.59 8.27 3.59
N GLY A 58 -8.22 9.27 4.36
CA GLY A 58 -7.49 9.08 5.60
C GLY A 58 -7.59 10.29 6.52
N HIS A 59 -6.89 10.20 7.66
CA HIS A 59 -6.76 11.31 8.57
C HIS A 59 -5.34 11.38 9.14
N ILE A 60 -4.96 12.57 9.58
CA ILE A 60 -3.68 12.88 10.21
C ILE A 60 -3.96 13.54 11.56
N ALA A 61 -3.18 13.22 12.59
CA ALA A 61 -3.27 13.95 13.85
C ALA A 61 -3.02 15.44 13.63
N ARG A 62 -3.84 16.30 14.20
CA ARG A 62 -3.75 17.78 14.05
C ARG A 62 -2.37 18.31 14.48
N GLY A 63 -1.73 17.64 15.45
CA GLY A 63 -0.37 17.96 15.89
C GLY A 63 0.73 17.59 14.89
N ASN A 64 0.46 16.74 13.90
CA ASN A 64 1.43 16.40 12.85
C ASN A 64 1.35 17.46 11.73
N PRO A 65 2.41 18.24 11.48
CA PRO A 65 2.37 19.36 10.52
C PRO A 65 2.19 18.91 9.06
N HIS A 66 2.33 17.65 8.74
CA HIS A 66 2.24 17.11 7.38
C HIS A 66 0.92 17.48 6.67
N TRP A 67 -0.20 17.59 7.39
CA TRP A 67 -1.46 18.00 6.79
C TRP A 67 -1.41 19.44 6.21
N ARG A 68 -0.57 20.33 6.77
CA ARG A 68 -0.39 21.70 6.24
C ARG A 68 0.39 21.68 4.94
N ALA A 69 1.37 20.79 4.81
CA ALA A 69 2.09 20.59 3.55
C ALA A 69 1.15 20.08 2.45
N LEU A 70 0.26 19.15 2.78
CA LEU A 70 -0.76 18.66 1.85
C LEU A 70 -1.76 19.77 1.45
N ALA A 71 -2.16 20.64 2.40
CA ALA A 71 -3.07 21.75 2.13
C ALA A 71 -2.47 22.84 1.24
N ALA A 72 -1.14 22.99 1.23
CA ALA A 72 -0.41 24.01 0.49
C ALA A 72 -0.23 23.72 -1.01
N ASP A 73 -1.03 22.82 -1.59
CA ASP A 73 -1.07 22.48 -3.02
C ASP A 73 0.08 21.57 -3.51
N GLY A 74 0.65 20.80 -2.61
CA GLY A 74 1.65 19.78 -2.97
C GLY A 74 1.05 18.53 -3.57
N GLU A 75 1.64 17.97 -4.63
CA GLU A 75 1.37 16.59 -5.00
C GLU A 75 1.87 15.66 -3.91
N ALA A 76 1.15 14.57 -3.72
CA ALA A 76 1.50 13.55 -2.75
C ALA A 76 1.68 12.20 -3.46
N LEU A 77 2.62 11.42 -2.95
CA LEU A 77 2.83 10.03 -3.29
C LEU A 77 2.40 9.18 -2.10
N VAL A 78 1.53 8.20 -2.36
CA VAL A 78 1.17 7.17 -1.40
C VAL A 78 1.76 5.84 -1.86
N ILE A 79 2.58 5.23 -1.01
CA ILE A 79 3.24 3.96 -1.27
C ILE A 79 2.56 2.85 -0.47
N PHE A 80 2.08 1.83 -1.16
CA PHE A 80 1.51 0.61 -0.62
C PHE A 80 2.47 -0.55 -0.87
N ASN A 81 3.14 -1.01 0.18
CA ASN A 81 4.01 -2.17 0.09
C ASN A 81 3.20 -3.46 0.21
N GLY A 82 3.47 -4.40 -0.68
CA GLY A 82 3.06 -5.79 -0.59
C GLY A 82 4.14 -6.67 0.05
N PRO A 83 4.01 -8.00 -0.10
CA PRO A 83 5.04 -8.93 0.35
C PRO A 83 6.34 -8.75 -0.42
N ASP A 84 7.45 -8.96 0.25
CA ASP A 84 8.80 -8.93 -0.30
C ASP A 84 9.64 -10.09 0.24
N ALA A 85 10.63 -10.53 -0.53
CA ALA A 85 11.58 -11.56 -0.11
C ALA A 85 12.94 -11.43 -0.80
N TYR A 86 13.99 -11.78 -0.06
CA TYR A 86 15.31 -12.01 -0.62
C TYR A 86 15.34 -13.33 -1.38
N ILE A 87 15.86 -13.30 -2.60
CA ILE A 87 16.00 -14.49 -3.46
C ILE A 87 17.45 -14.90 -3.51
N THR A 88 17.75 -16.03 -2.86
CA THR A 88 19.10 -16.60 -2.85
C THR A 88 19.42 -17.28 -4.17
N PRO A 89 20.66 -17.10 -4.69
CA PRO A 89 21.14 -17.87 -5.84
C PRO A 89 21.18 -19.39 -5.61
N ALA A 90 21.13 -19.84 -4.36
CA ALA A 90 21.12 -21.27 -4.03
C ALA A 90 19.87 -22.00 -4.55
N TRP A 91 18.79 -21.29 -4.80
CA TRP A 91 17.55 -21.88 -5.35
C TRP A 91 17.57 -22.03 -6.88
N TYR A 92 18.52 -21.38 -7.58
CA TYR A 92 18.56 -21.45 -9.04
C TYR A 92 19.29 -22.72 -9.54
N PRO A 93 18.63 -23.64 -10.28
CA PRO A 93 19.31 -24.71 -11.03
C PRO A 93 20.42 -24.17 -11.94
N ALA A 94 20.20 -23.03 -12.58
CA ALA A 94 21.20 -22.33 -13.42
C ALA A 94 22.53 -22.04 -12.70
N LYS A 95 22.55 -22.02 -11.36
CA LYS A 95 23.81 -21.92 -10.59
C LYS A 95 24.74 -23.09 -10.83
N ALA A 96 24.19 -24.32 -10.88
CA ALA A 96 24.97 -25.51 -11.13
C ALA A 96 25.39 -25.64 -12.61
N GLU A 97 24.57 -25.13 -13.53
CA GLU A 97 24.80 -25.21 -14.97
C GLU A 97 25.92 -24.29 -15.45
N HIS A 98 25.90 -23.02 -15.04
CA HIS A 98 26.83 -22.01 -15.56
C HIS A 98 27.34 -21.01 -14.53
N GLY A 99 26.83 -21.01 -13.30
CA GLY A 99 27.26 -20.12 -12.20
C GLY A 99 26.94 -18.63 -12.36
N LYS A 100 26.32 -18.22 -13.48
CA LYS A 100 26.04 -16.80 -13.78
C LYS A 100 24.71 -16.34 -13.14
N VAL A 101 24.63 -16.42 -11.85
CA VAL A 101 23.45 -16.03 -11.05
C VAL A 101 23.88 -15.09 -9.93
N VAL A 102 23.00 -14.17 -9.57
CA VAL A 102 23.18 -13.20 -8.48
C VAL A 102 21.94 -13.16 -7.60
N PRO A 103 22.08 -12.77 -6.33
CA PRO A 103 20.92 -12.55 -5.47
C PRO A 103 20.10 -11.36 -5.95
N THR A 104 18.83 -11.37 -5.59
CA THR A 104 17.91 -10.27 -5.85
C THR A 104 16.83 -10.20 -4.78
N TRP A 105 15.94 -9.20 -4.89
CA TRP A 105 14.69 -9.12 -4.16
C TRP A 105 13.51 -9.27 -5.12
N ASN A 106 12.54 -10.05 -4.73
CA ASN A 106 11.21 -10.01 -5.31
C ASN A 106 10.28 -9.23 -4.37
N TYR A 107 9.35 -8.46 -4.95
CA TYR A 107 8.44 -7.63 -4.18
C TYR A 107 7.24 -7.18 -5.00
N ILE A 108 6.21 -6.74 -4.30
CA ILE A 108 5.04 -6.06 -4.86
C ILE A 108 4.96 -4.66 -4.23
N ALA A 109 4.69 -3.66 -5.04
CA ALA A 109 4.43 -2.30 -4.57
C ALA A 109 3.44 -1.59 -5.49
N VAL A 110 2.60 -0.72 -4.90
CA VAL A 110 1.72 0.19 -5.64
C VAL A 110 2.01 1.61 -5.20
N HIS A 111 2.17 2.51 -6.17
CA HIS A 111 2.34 3.94 -5.98
C HIS A 111 1.11 4.67 -6.51
N ALA A 112 0.47 5.45 -5.66
CA ALA A 112 -0.66 6.29 -6.01
C ALA A 112 -0.25 7.76 -5.87
N TYR A 113 -0.48 8.53 -6.93
CA TYR A 113 -0.15 9.96 -6.99
C TYR A 113 -1.44 10.78 -7.08
N GLY A 114 -1.48 11.87 -6.36
CA GLY A 114 -2.63 12.78 -6.41
C GLY A 114 -2.42 14.01 -5.54
N ARG A 115 -3.43 14.90 -5.53
CA ARG A 115 -3.46 16.06 -4.66
C ARG A 115 -4.50 15.87 -3.58
N ALA A 116 -4.10 16.08 -2.34
CA ALA A 116 -4.99 15.93 -1.21
C ALA A 116 -5.92 17.13 -1.05
N GLU A 117 -7.20 16.86 -0.88
CA GLU A 117 -8.21 17.79 -0.38
C GLU A 117 -8.31 17.61 1.13
N ILE A 118 -8.02 18.66 1.89
CA ILE A 118 -8.11 18.65 3.34
C ILE A 118 -9.52 19.00 3.79
N PHE A 119 -10.03 18.30 4.79
CA PHE A 119 -11.32 18.60 5.39
C PHE A 119 -11.31 18.45 6.92
N GLU A 120 -12.15 19.24 7.58
CA GLU A 120 -12.30 19.27 9.04
C GLU A 120 -13.75 19.03 9.47
N ASP A 121 -14.64 18.73 8.51
CA ASP A 121 -16.03 18.44 8.79
C ASP A 121 -16.16 17.19 9.67
N ALA A 122 -16.86 17.34 10.81
CA ALA A 122 -16.93 16.32 11.84
C ALA A 122 -17.68 15.07 11.39
N GLU A 123 -18.72 15.22 10.55
CA GLU A 123 -19.48 14.07 10.06
C GLU A 123 -18.67 13.27 9.03
N ARG A 124 -17.99 13.96 8.12
CA ARG A 124 -17.09 13.34 7.14
C ARG A 124 -15.92 12.63 7.82
N LEU A 125 -15.33 13.26 8.85
CA LEU A 125 -14.32 12.64 9.69
C LEU A 125 -14.84 11.38 10.39
N LEU A 126 -16.03 11.47 10.99
CA LEU A 126 -16.68 10.34 11.67
C LEU A 126 -16.90 9.16 10.71
N GLN A 127 -17.36 9.43 9.48
CA GLN A 127 -17.52 8.39 8.47
C GLN A 127 -16.19 7.69 8.13
N VAL A 128 -15.11 8.47 7.93
CA VAL A 128 -13.78 7.90 7.61
C VAL A 128 -13.26 7.04 8.76
N VAL A 129 -13.31 7.54 10.00
CA VAL A 129 -12.79 6.78 11.16
C VAL A 129 -13.64 5.55 11.47
N SER A 130 -14.98 5.63 11.31
CA SER A 130 -15.87 4.49 11.50
C SER A 130 -15.55 3.38 10.50
N ARG A 131 -15.46 3.70 9.21
CA ARG A 131 -15.15 2.74 8.16
C ARG A 131 -13.76 2.14 8.28
N LEU A 132 -12.76 2.92 8.72
CA LEU A 132 -11.43 2.40 9.03
C LEU A 132 -11.48 1.42 10.20
N SER A 133 -12.21 1.77 11.27
CA SER A 133 -12.39 0.89 12.43
C SER A 133 -13.10 -0.41 12.02
N ASP A 134 -14.23 -0.32 11.34
CA ASP A 134 -15.01 -1.47 10.90
C ASP A 134 -14.17 -2.42 10.05
N ARG A 135 -13.35 -1.88 9.13
CA ARG A 135 -12.45 -2.67 8.30
C ARG A 135 -11.40 -3.43 9.14
N HIS A 136 -10.81 -2.79 10.15
CA HIS A 136 -9.75 -3.39 10.96
C HIS A 136 -10.28 -4.26 12.10
N GLU A 137 -11.53 -4.07 12.50
CA GLU A 137 -12.23 -4.88 13.48
C GLU A 137 -12.95 -6.08 12.85
N ALA A 138 -13.17 -6.06 11.53
CA ALA A 138 -13.80 -7.16 10.80
C ALA A 138 -13.10 -8.50 11.09
N GLY A 139 -13.89 -9.51 11.45
CA GLY A 139 -13.40 -10.86 11.77
C GLY A 139 -12.89 -11.06 13.19
N ARG A 140 -12.90 -10.03 14.06
CA ARG A 140 -12.63 -10.21 15.50
C ARG A 140 -13.82 -10.84 16.20
N PRO A 141 -13.61 -11.65 17.25
CA PRO A 141 -14.72 -12.26 18.02
C PRO A 141 -15.66 -11.21 18.64
N THR A 142 -15.12 -10.05 19.04
CA THR A 142 -15.87 -8.91 19.58
C THR A 142 -15.33 -7.66 18.90
N PRO A 143 -15.88 -7.29 17.72
CA PRO A 143 -15.43 -6.10 17.00
C PRO A 143 -15.83 -4.85 17.77
N TRP A 144 -14.92 -3.91 17.87
CA TRP A 144 -15.19 -2.57 18.40
C TRP A 144 -15.74 -1.67 17.32
N SER A 145 -16.71 -0.84 17.68
CA SER A 145 -17.23 0.19 16.78
C SER A 145 -17.13 1.58 17.44
N VAL A 146 -17.15 2.64 16.61
CA VAL A 146 -17.11 4.02 17.13
C VAL A 146 -18.31 4.30 18.03
N ALA A 147 -19.44 3.61 17.85
CA ALA A 147 -20.64 3.73 18.66
C ALA A 147 -20.49 3.18 20.10
N ASP A 148 -19.47 2.37 20.37
CA ASP A 148 -19.21 1.84 21.70
C ASP A 148 -18.61 2.91 22.65
N ALA A 149 -18.08 4.00 22.10
CA ALA A 149 -17.52 5.09 22.90
C ALA A 149 -18.54 6.22 23.12
N PRO A 150 -18.48 6.95 24.27
CA PRO A 150 -19.35 8.07 24.51
C PRO A 150 -19.23 9.15 23.40
N ARG A 151 -20.36 9.69 22.95
CA ARG A 151 -20.41 10.66 21.86
C ARG A 151 -19.52 11.88 22.11
N GLU A 152 -19.53 12.43 23.31
CA GLU A 152 -18.71 13.60 23.68
C GLU A 152 -17.19 13.32 23.57
N TYR A 153 -16.80 12.07 23.89
CA TYR A 153 -15.42 11.64 23.72
C TYR A 153 -15.04 11.55 22.25
N ILE A 154 -15.89 10.96 21.40
CA ILE A 154 -15.67 10.88 19.96
C ILE A 154 -15.57 12.29 19.36
N ASP A 155 -16.49 13.21 19.70
CA ASP A 155 -16.46 14.59 19.23
C ASP A 155 -15.15 15.32 19.63
N THR A 156 -14.60 14.97 20.80
CA THR A 156 -13.30 15.49 21.24
C THR A 156 -12.15 14.90 20.40
N MET A 157 -12.18 13.61 20.12
CA MET A 157 -11.15 12.95 19.29
C MET A 157 -11.20 13.45 17.84
N LEU A 158 -12.38 13.69 17.27
CA LEU A 158 -12.52 14.23 15.92
C LEU A 158 -11.88 15.62 15.80
N ARG A 159 -11.94 16.47 16.84
CA ARG A 159 -11.23 17.77 16.85
C ARG A 159 -9.70 17.63 16.85
N ALA A 160 -9.16 16.51 17.27
CA ALA A 160 -7.73 16.26 17.34
C ALA A 160 -7.12 15.74 16.03
N ILE A 161 -7.95 15.52 15.00
CA ILE A 161 -7.53 15.02 13.69
C ILE A 161 -7.95 15.96 12.55
N VAL A 162 -7.34 15.77 11.40
CA VAL A 162 -7.65 16.44 10.13
C VAL A 162 -7.79 15.36 9.07
N GLY A 163 -8.89 15.37 8.35
CA GLY A 163 -9.16 14.43 7.27
C GLY A 163 -8.58 14.89 5.93
N PHE A 164 -8.35 13.93 5.07
CA PHE A 164 -8.05 14.24 3.67
C PHE A 164 -8.69 13.21 2.72
N ALA A 165 -9.02 13.70 1.54
CA ALA A 165 -9.33 12.90 0.37
C ALA A 165 -8.23 13.12 -0.66
N LEU A 166 -7.73 12.06 -1.29
CA LEU A 166 -6.72 12.12 -2.33
C LEU A 166 -7.25 11.39 -3.58
N PRO A 167 -7.92 12.14 -4.49
CA PRO A 167 -8.25 11.59 -5.80
C PRO A 167 -6.98 11.15 -6.52
N ILE A 168 -6.93 9.88 -6.89
CA ILE A 168 -5.76 9.29 -7.56
C ILE A 168 -5.76 9.77 -9.01
N ARG A 169 -4.67 10.41 -9.42
CA ARG A 169 -4.46 10.91 -10.79
C ARG A 169 -3.58 9.98 -11.62
N HIS A 170 -2.76 9.20 -10.93
CA HIS A 170 -1.85 8.25 -11.55
C HIS A 170 -1.58 7.10 -10.57
N LEU A 171 -1.64 5.87 -11.08
CA LEU A 171 -1.31 4.64 -10.37
C LEU A 171 -0.19 3.91 -11.10
N GLU A 172 0.76 3.40 -10.33
CA GLU A 172 1.82 2.54 -10.81
C GLU A 172 1.90 1.30 -9.92
N GLY A 173 2.01 0.13 -10.55
CA GLY A 173 2.23 -1.11 -9.84
C GLY A 173 3.52 -1.79 -10.26
N LYS A 174 4.20 -2.43 -9.33
CA LYS A 174 5.39 -3.23 -9.58
C LYS A 174 5.25 -4.60 -8.95
N TRP A 175 5.11 -5.61 -9.82
CA TRP A 175 5.19 -7.03 -9.47
C TRP A 175 6.51 -7.58 -9.98
N LYS A 176 7.58 -7.44 -9.20
CA LYS A 176 8.87 -8.04 -9.49
C LYS A 176 8.93 -9.42 -8.85
N LEU A 177 8.53 -10.43 -9.60
CA LEU A 177 8.34 -11.80 -9.11
C LEU A 177 9.21 -12.83 -9.83
N GLY A 178 10.18 -12.38 -10.64
CA GLY A 178 11.08 -13.29 -11.37
C GLY A 178 10.55 -13.73 -12.73
N GLN A 179 9.60 -13.00 -13.34
CA GLN A 179 8.97 -13.34 -14.62
C GLN A 179 9.94 -13.52 -15.79
N ASN A 180 11.13 -12.93 -15.68
CA ASN A 180 12.20 -13.04 -16.68
C ASN A 180 13.14 -14.23 -16.47
N ARG A 181 12.88 -15.10 -15.50
CA ARG A 181 13.68 -16.30 -15.21
C ARG A 181 13.21 -17.49 -16.05
N SER A 182 14.08 -18.50 -16.17
CA SER A 182 13.68 -19.79 -16.74
C SER A 182 12.55 -20.40 -15.90
N ALA A 183 11.70 -21.22 -16.51
CA ALA A 183 10.63 -21.90 -15.78
C ALA A 183 11.17 -22.74 -14.61
N ALA A 184 12.35 -23.37 -14.78
CA ALA A 184 12.99 -24.15 -13.73
C ALA A 184 13.45 -23.27 -12.56
N ASP A 185 14.14 -22.14 -12.83
CA ASP A 185 14.58 -21.22 -11.80
C ASP A 185 13.38 -20.59 -11.07
N PHE A 186 12.33 -20.19 -11.81
CA PHE A 186 11.11 -19.64 -11.25
C PHE A 186 10.43 -20.63 -10.29
N GLN A 187 10.27 -21.88 -10.72
CA GLN A 187 9.65 -22.93 -9.91
C GLN A 187 10.44 -23.19 -8.62
N CYS A 188 11.77 -23.34 -8.72
CA CYS A 188 12.62 -23.59 -7.55
C CYS A 188 12.61 -22.41 -6.56
N VAL A 189 12.57 -21.16 -7.05
CA VAL A 189 12.41 -19.97 -6.19
C VAL A 189 11.08 -20.01 -5.46
N ARG A 190 9.98 -20.27 -6.16
CA ARG A 190 8.65 -20.36 -5.57
C ARG A 190 8.56 -21.44 -4.50
N GLU A 191 9.12 -22.63 -4.76
CA GLU A 191 9.18 -23.73 -3.80
C GLU A 191 10.02 -23.38 -2.58
N GLY A 192 11.18 -22.74 -2.79
CA GLY A 192 12.04 -22.26 -1.71
C GLY A 192 11.34 -21.25 -0.80
N LEU A 193 10.62 -20.29 -1.38
CA LEU A 193 9.81 -19.32 -0.63
C LEU A 193 8.65 -19.98 0.10
N ALA A 194 7.95 -20.93 -0.53
CA ALA A 194 6.84 -21.65 0.08
C ALA A 194 7.26 -22.50 1.29
N ALA A 195 8.50 -23.01 1.28
CA ALA A 195 9.09 -23.77 2.37
C ALA A 195 9.72 -22.91 3.48
N SER A 196 9.78 -21.58 3.29
CA SER A 196 10.41 -20.67 4.25
C SER A 196 9.66 -20.64 5.60
N PRO A 197 10.37 -20.51 6.73
CA PRO A 197 9.74 -20.24 8.02
C PRO A 197 9.14 -18.83 8.12
N ASP A 198 9.58 -17.86 7.29
CA ASP A 198 9.02 -16.51 7.28
C ASP A 198 7.65 -16.50 6.56
N ALA A 199 6.65 -15.93 7.23
CA ALA A 199 5.30 -15.85 6.67
C ALA A 199 5.22 -14.94 5.44
N ARG A 200 6.06 -13.89 5.36
CA ARG A 200 6.12 -12.97 4.21
C ARG A 200 6.64 -13.66 2.97
N ASP A 201 7.65 -14.52 3.12
CA ASP A 201 8.17 -15.33 2.00
C ASP A 201 7.07 -16.24 1.44
N ARG A 202 6.32 -16.92 2.33
CA ARG A 202 5.20 -17.78 1.91
C ARG A 202 4.06 -16.99 1.26
N GLU A 203 3.79 -15.78 1.75
CA GLU A 203 2.82 -14.88 1.13
C GLU A 203 3.25 -14.49 -0.29
N LEU A 204 4.54 -14.14 -0.47
CA LEU A 204 5.10 -13.85 -1.80
C LEU A 204 5.01 -15.06 -2.73
N ALA A 205 5.33 -16.27 -2.24
CA ALA A 205 5.19 -17.50 -3.02
C ALA A 205 3.76 -17.72 -3.51
N ALA A 206 2.76 -17.43 -2.67
CA ALA A 206 1.35 -17.51 -3.04
C ALA A 206 1.02 -16.53 -4.18
N ARG A 207 1.54 -15.30 -4.14
CA ARG A 207 1.34 -14.29 -5.19
C ARG A 207 2.04 -14.64 -6.52
N MET A 208 3.09 -15.46 -6.48
CA MET A 208 3.75 -15.99 -7.68
C MET A 208 2.91 -17.03 -8.43
N ASN A 209 1.87 -17.59 -7.82
CA ASN A 209 0.93 -18.52 -8.49
C ASN A 209 -0.08 -17.78 -9.38
N ASP A 210 -0.26 -16.48 -9.20
CA ASP A 210 -1.24 -15.66 -9.95
C ASP A 210 -0.67 -15.17 -11.30
N LEU A 211 0.58 -15.56 -11.63
CA LEU A 211 1.27 -15.30 -12.89
C LEU A 211 1.12 -16.49 -13.83
#